data_d1cfb8b41e546a85abe77b02337db25d
#
_entry.id   d1cfb8b41e546a85abe77b02337db25d
#
_cell.length_a   1.000
_cell.length_b   1.000
_cell.length_c   1.000
_cell.angle_alpha   90.00
_cell.angle_beta   90.00
_cell.angle_gamma   90.00
#
_symmetry.space_group_name_H-M   'P 1'
#
loop_
_entity.id
_entity.type
_entity.pdbx_description
1 polymer ?
#
loop_
_entity_poly.entity_id
_entity_poly.type
_entity_poly.pdbx_seq_one_letter_code
_entity_poly.pdbx_strand_id
1 'polypeptide(L)'
;MKRLLAFSFYDVGNSVFPMIVVSALTSSYFVNQVADNPQTGTALWQLTIGIAGILIALLMPYIGTLADSVKNGRLILLRLFTVICIASIALFWFILPSSNYIILALVIFLIGSMSYEASNGLYNASLKSCSTSNLTFGSGIGFGSGYLGGVIILVILLQTIILPERNLLNIPTEGQAHLRFVHIILALWFLIFSIPLLFLCKFNNTNSEPKTKVATKIKNLIWNKGLTNTGRFLFARMLYADGLVIVTTGIGIFGTSVIGLSIKEILLAAILANISGAIGCYLYGIFFKNDKKIILYNLLFLIVVVAGISISQTPLQFISLAIIGTFFSGPLQSSSRVVMANLTPDNTQGFGFGMFTLSGKITAFVGPILAGLLTFLISQRVGFGFSIVLLLLGFFLMIKVNYKDT
;
A
#
# COMPACT_ATOMS: atom_id res chain seq x y z
N MET A 1 19.40 -11.05 12.45
CA MET A 1 19.70 -10.47 11.13
C MET A 1 19.08 -11.23 9.97
N LYS A 2 19.26 -12.56 9.79
CA LYS A 2 18.65 -13.33 8.66
C LYS A 2 17.12 -13.18 8.51
N ARG A 3 16.36 -13.21 9.63
CA ARG A 3 14.88 -13.04 9.60
C ARG A 3 14.46 -11.64 9.18
N LEU A 4 15.19 -10.62 9.61
CA LEU A 4 14.94 -9.24 9.22
C LEU A 4 15.21 -9.02 7.72
N LEU A 5 16.29 -9.59 7.18
CA LEU A 5 16.55 -9.56 5.74
C LEU A 5 15.45 -10.27 4.94
N ALA A 6 14.99 -11.44 5.42
CA ALA A 6 13.87 -12.15 4.80
C ALA A 6 12.58 -11.34 4.82
N PHE A 7 12.31 -10.60 5.91
CA PHE A 7 11.20 -9.68 6.03
C PHE A 7 11.31 -8.52 5.03
N SER A 8 12.49 -7.90 4.92
CA SER A 8 12.72 -6.79 3.98
C SER A 8 12.65 -7.24 2.51
N PHE A 9 13.13 -8.44 2.19
CA PHE A 9 13.01 -8.99 0.84
C PHE A 9 11.54 -9.22 0.43
N TYR A 10 10.68 -9.58 1.36
CA TYR A 10 9.26 -9.68 1.05
C TYR A 10 8.67 -8.33 0.63
N ASP A 11 9.04 -7.22 1.30
CA ASP A 11 8.62 -5.87 0.89
C ASP A 11 9.17 -5.49 -0.50
N VAL A 12 10.41 -5.89 -0.85
CA VAL A 12 10.94 -5.73 -2.22
C VAL A 12 10.08 -6.45 -3.25
N GLY A 13 9.65 -7.68 -2.92
CA GLY A 13 8.81 -8.48 -3.82
C GLY A 13 7.40 -7.93 -3.96
N ASN A 14 6.73 -7.67 -2.84
CA ASN A 14 5.31 -7.31 -2.85
C ASN A 14 5.04 -5.90 -3.37
N SER A 15 6.03 -5.00 -3.34
CA SER A 15 5.90 -3.61 -3.82
C SER A 15 5.54 -3.50 -5.30
N VAL A 16 5.81 -4.53 -6.11
CA VAL A 16 5.42 -4.56 -7.52
C VAL A 16 3.91 -4.46 -7.72
N PHE A 17 3.12 -5.00 -6.77
CA PHE A 17 1.68 -5.01 -6.90
C PHE A 17 1.07 -3.59 -6.83
N PRO A 18 1.22 -2.80 -5.74
CA PRO A 18 0.65 -1.47 -5.68
C PRO A 18 1.29 -0.50 -6.67
N MET A 19 2.60 -0.59 -6.88
CA MET A 19 3.34 0.39 -7.66
C MET A 19 3.20 0.16 -9.17
N ILE A 20 3.22 -1.08 -9.62
CA ILE A 20 3.27 -1.40 -11.06
C ILE A 20 1.95 -1.96 -11.55
N VAL A 21 1.36 -2.94 -10.84
CA VAL A 21 0.10 -3.55 -11.27
C VAL A 21 -1.06 -2.58 -11.07
N VAL A 22 -1.22 -2.02 -9.88
CA VAL A 22 -2.36 -1.14 -9.58
C VAL A 22 -2.23 0.22 -10.27
N SER A 23 -1.04 0.84 -10.21
CA SER A 23 -0.88 2.28 -10.48
C SER A 23 -0.20 2.61 -11.81
N ALA A 24 0.50 1.67 -12.48
CA ALA A 24 1.31 2.01 -13.64
C ALA A 24 1.01 1.13 -14.86
N LEU A 25 1.74 0.02 -15.02
CA LEU A 25 1.76 -0.70 -16.30
C LEU A 25 0.49 -1.50 -16.56
N THR A 26 -0.03 -2.25 -15.58
CA THR A 26 -1.21 -3.11 -15.81
C THR A 26 -2.47 -2.27 -15.96
N SER A 27 -2.63 -1.21 -15.15
CA SER A 27 -3.74 -0.28 -15.29
C SER A 27 -3.72 0.40 -16.67
N SER A 28 -2.55 0.87 -17.11
CA SER A 28 -2.39 1.48 -18.43
C SER A 28 -2.65 0.48 -19.57
N TYR A 29 -2.16 -0.75 -19.45
CA TYR A 29 -2.43 -1.81 -20.42
C TYR A 29 -3.94 -2.10 -20.51
N PHE A 30 -4.61 -2.28 -19.38
CA PHE A 30 -6.06 -2.54 -19.35
C PHE A 30 -6.85 -1.39 -19.99
N VAL A 31 -6.56 -0.15 -19.59
CA VAL A 31 -7.30 1.05 -20.03
C VAL A 31 -7.12 1.32 -21.53
N ASN A 32 -5.89 1.16 -22.03
CA ASN A 32 -5.57 1.58 -23.39
C ASN A 32 -5.57 0.45 -24.42
N GLN A 33 -5.52 -0.83 -24.00
CA GLN A 33 -5.37 -1.96 -24.92
C GLN A 33 -6.52 -3.00 -24.80
N VAL A 34 -7.17 -3.10 -23.62
CA VAL A 34 -8.19 -4.12 -23.38
C VAL A 34 -9.60 -3.52 -23.35
N ALA A 35 -9.78 -2.36 -22.71
CA ALA A 35 -11.09 -1.72 -22.60
C ALA A 35 -11.57 -1.13 -23.92
N ASP A 36 -12.89 -1.02 -24.10
CA ASP A 36 -13.51 -0.46 -25.33
C ASP A 36 -13.09 1.00 -25.59
N ASN A 37 -12.89 1.76 -24.52
CA ASN A 37 -12.37 3.13 -24.55
C ASN A 37 -11.74 3.49 -23.21
N PRO A 38 -10.82 4.49 -23.19
CA PRO A 38 -10.09 4.85 -21.97
C PRO A 38 -10.97 5.32 -20.81
N GLN A 39 -12.09 5.97 -21.07
CA GLN A 39 -12.99 6.47 -20.02
C GLN A 39 -13.66 5.31 -19.29
N THR A 40 -14.26 4.38 -20.03
CA THR A 40 -14.89 3.17 -19.50
C THR A 40 -13.85 2.29 -18.81
N GLY A 41 -12.67 2.11 -19.42
CA GLY A 41 -11.57 1.33 -18.85
C GLY A 41 -11.13 1.88 -17.50
N THR A 42 -10.93 3.19 -17.40
CA THR A 42 -10.57 3.86 -16.16
C THR A 42 -11.65 3.68 -15.08
N ALA A 43 -12.94 3.87 -15.45
CA ALA A 43 -14.05 3.71 -14.53
C ALA A 43 -14.14 2.27 -13.99
N LEU A 44 -14.06 1.26 -14.84
CA LEU A 44 -14.11 -0.16 -14.46
C LEU A 44 -12.91 -0.54 -13.58
N TRP A 45 -11.70 -0.05 -13.89
CA TRP A 45 -10.50 -0.31 -13.09
C TRP A 45 -10.63 0.28 -11.67
N GLN A 46 -11.03 1.55 -11.57
CA GLN A 46 -11.23 2.21 -10.28
C GLN A 46 -12.37 1.57 -9.46
N LEU A 47 -13.47 1.22 -10.10
CA LEU A 47 -14.56 0.50 -9.46
C LEU A 47 -14.09 -0.84 -8.87
N THR A 48 -13.28 -1.58 -9.63
CA THR A 48 -12.73 -2.87 -9.17
C THR A 48 -11.78 -2.69 -7.98
N ILE A 49 -10.94 -1.64 -7.97
CA ILE A 49 -10.12 -1.28 -6.81
C ILE A 49 -11.01 -1.01 -5.59
N GLY A 50 -12.09 -0.23 -5.76
CA GLY A 50 -13.03 0.08 -4.68
C GLY A 50 -13.72 -1.17 -4.12
N ILE A 51 -14.25 -2.02 -4.99
CA ILE A 51 -14.90 -3.29 -4.61
C ILE A 51 -13.90 -4.19 -3.87
N ALA A 52 -12.68 -4.37 -4.40
CA ALA A 52 -11.63 -5.17 -3.75
C ALA A 52 -11.32 -4.63 -2.34
N GLY A 53 -11.19 -3.30 -2.22
CA GLY A 53 -10.92 -2.63 -0.95
C GLY A 53 -12.01 -2.86 0.09
N ILE A 54 -13.28 -2.74 -0.27
CA ILE A 54 -14.41 -2.98 0.64
C ILE A 54 -14.47 -4.46 1.05
N LEU A 55 -14.42 -5.37 0.07
CA LEU A 55 -14.49 -6.81 0.34
C LEU A 55 -13.38 -7.26 1.27
N ILE A 56 -12.14 -6.86 1.00
CA ILE A 56 -11.01 -7.25 1.85
C ILE A 56 -11.07 -6.59 3.22
N ALA A 57 -11.51 -5.33 3.33
CA ALA A 57 -11.70 -4.67 4.61
C ALA A 57 -12.63 -5.47 5.53
N LEU A 58 -13.75 -5.95 4.99
CA LEU A 58 -14.71 -6.75 5.75
C LEU A 58 -14.19 -8.15 6.08
N LEU A 59 -13.40 -8.76 5.19
CA LEU A 59 -12.89 -10.13 5.37
C LEU A 59 -11.65 -10.21 6.26
N MET A 60 -10.82 -9.16 6.30
CA MET A 60 -9.53 -9.20 7.01
C MET A 60 -9.61 -9.50 8.50
N PRO A 61 -10.57 -9.01 9.29
CA PRO A 61 -10.70 -9.43 10.70
C PRO A 61 -10.98 -10.92 10.85
N TYR A 62 -11.72 -11.53 9.92
CA TYR A 62 -12.00 -12.98 9.91
C TYR A 62 -10.76 -13.77 9.49
N ILE A 63 -10.09 -13.36 8.42
CA ILE A 63 -8.82 -13.96 7.94
C ILE A 63 -7.76 -13.91 9.06
N GLY A 64 -7.61 -12.76 9.71
CA GLY A 64 -6.68 -12.57 10.81
C GLY A 64 -7.01 -13.44 12.02
N THR A 65 -8.30 -13.55 12.39
CA THR A 65 -8.74 -14.45 13.46
C THR A 65 -8.47 -15.92 13.11
N LEU A 66 -8.74 -16.32 11.86
CA LEU A 66 -8.42 -17.68 11.39
C LEU A 66 -6.91 -17.94 11.45
N ALA A 67 -6.11 -16.98 11.03
CA ALA A 67 -4.65 -17.05 11.09
C ALA A 67 -4.12 -17.24 12.52
N ASP A 68 -4.77 -16.63 13.51
CA ASP A 68 -4.39 -16.76 14.92
C ASP A 68 -4.91 -18.04 15.57
N SER A 69 -6.01 -18.62 15.07
CA SER A 69 -6.64 -19.82 15.67
C SER A 69 -6.01 -21.15 15.26
N VAL A 70 -5.22 -21.16 14.18
CA VAL A 70 -4.60 -22.36 13.62
C VAL A 70 -3.09 -22.35 13.89
N LYS A 71 -2.52 -23.51 14.25
CA LYS A 71 -1.06 -23.65 14.41
C LYS A 71 -0.36 -23.27 13.11
N ASN A 72 0.59 -22.33 13.19
CA ASN A 72 1.27 -21.73 12.04
C ASN A 72 0.31 -21.05 11.01
N GLY A 73 -0.92 -20.76 11.40
CA GLY A 73 -1.95 -20.28 10.48
C GLY A 73 -1.56 -18.97 9.79
N ARG A 74 -0.87 -18.04 10.48
CA ARG A 74 -0.36 -16.81 9.85
C ARG A 74 0.56 -17.11 8.67
N LEU A 75 1.48 -18.07 8.82
CA LEU A 75 2.41 -18.43 7.74
C LEU A 75 1.71 -19.20 6.62
N ILE A 76 0.79 -20.10 6.96
CA ILE A 76 0.03 -20.88 5.97
C ILE A 76 -0.81 -19.94 5.10
N LEU A 77 -1.58 -19.04 5.71
CA LEU A 77 -2.40 -18.09 4.97
C LEU A 77 -1.57 -17.04 4.23
N LEU A 78 -0.44 -16.60 4.80
CA LEU A 78 0.50 -15.73 4.08
C LEU A 78 1.00 -16.39 2.80
N ARG A 79 1.40 -17.67 2.86
CA ARG A 79 1.82 -18.44 1.67
C ARG A 79 0.70 -18.54 0.65
N LEU A 80 -0.50 -18.93 1.09
CA LEU A 80 -1.67 -19.09 0.23
C LEU A 80 -1.98 -17.80 -0.54
N PHE A 81 -2.14 -16.68 0.17
CA PHE A 81 -2.49 -15.41 -0.46
C PHE A 81 -1.34 -14.85 -1.30
N THR A 82 -0.08 -15.06 -0.91
CA THR A 82 1.07 -14.68 -1.74
C THR A 82 1.07 -15.45 -3.06
N VAL A 83 0.86 -16.76 -3.03
CA VAL A 83 0.81 -17.59 -4.25
C VAL A 83 -0.37 -17.18 -5.15
N ILE A 84 -1.56 -16.95 -4.59
CA ILE A 84 -2.72 -16.49 -5.38
C ILE A 84 -2.43 -15.11 -6.01
N CYS A 85 -1.82 -14.19 -5.28
CA CYS A 85 -1.44 -12.89 -5.82
C CYS A 85 -0.43 -13.02 -6.97
N ILE A 86 0.63 -13.81 -6.80
CA ILE A 86 1.64 -14.06 -7.83
C ILE A 86 1.00 -14.72 -9.07
N ALA A 87 0.14 -15.72 -8.87
CA ALA A 87 -0.59 -16.35 -9.95
C ALA A 87 -1.50 -15.36 -10.70
N SER A 88 -2.21 -14.50 -9.98
CA SER A 88 -3.04 -13.45 -10.57
C SER A 88 -2.21 -12.47 -11.42
N ILE A 89 -1.01 -12.08 -10.97
CA ILE A 89 -0.11 -11.26 -11.79
C ILE A 89 0.29 -12.01 -13.07
N ALA A 90 0.72 -13.27 -12.94
CA ALA A 90 1.17 -14.07 -14.08
C ALA A 90 0.03 -14.32 -15.11
N LEU A 91 -1.21 -14.48 -14.65
CA LEU A 91 -2.37 -14.70 -15.51
C LEU A 91 -2.68 -13.53 -16.44
N PHE A 92 -2.21 -12.31 -16.16
CA PHE A 92 -2.31 -11.18 -17.10
C PHE A 92 -1.57 -11.44 -18.43
N TRP A 93 -0.63 -12.39 -18.47
CA TRP A 93 -0.04 -12.85 -19.72
C TRP A 93 -1.09 -13.33 -20.75
N PHE A 94 -2.18 -13.91 -20.28
CA PHE A 94 -3.24 -14.45 -21.15
C PHE A 94 -4.31 -13.41 -21.53
N ILE A 95 -4.25 -12.19 -21.00
CA ILE A 95 -5.17 -11.11 -21.35
C ILE A 95 -4.69 -10.48 -22.66
N LEU A 96 -5.39 -10.78 -23.75
CA LEU A 96 -5.12 -10.21 -25.06
C LEU A 96 -5.69 -8.78 -25.17
N PRO A 97 -5.15 -7.94 -26.08
CA PRO A 97 -5.65 -6.58 -26.31
C PRO A 97 -6.98 -6.60 -27.07
N SER A 98 -8.05 -6.98 -26.39
CA SER A 98 -9.41 -7.09 -26.93
C SER A 98 -10.43 -6.95 -25.80
N SER A 99 -11.55 -6.30 -26.09
CA SER A 99 -12.66 -6.10 -25.15
C SER A 99 -13.31 -7.41 -24.66
N ASN A 100 -13.15 -8.51 -25.37
CA ASN A 100 -13.58 -9.84 -24.92
C ASN A 100 -12.92 -10.27 -23.61
N TYR A 101 -11.77 -9.67 -23.26
CA TYR A 101 -11.03 -9.99 -22.04
C TYR A 101 -11.32 -9.05 -20.87
N ILE A 102 -12.20 -8.05 -21.01
CA ILE A 102 -12.49 -7.06 -19.94
C ILE A 102 -12.87 -7.76 -18.64
N ILE A 103 -13.90 -8.63 -18.67
CA ILE A 103 -14.41 -9.31 -17.47
C ILE A 103 -13.31 -10.19 -16.85
N LEU A 104 -12.61 -10.97 -17.67
CA LEU A 104 -11.55 -11.85 -17.18
C LEU A 104 -10.42 -11.05 -16.51
N ALA A 105 -9.99 -9.94 -17.13
CA ALA A 105 -8.96 -9.07 -16.58
C ALA A 105 -9.38 -8.49 -15.23
N LEU A 106 -10.62 -8.00 -15.10
CA LEU A 106 -11.14 -7.43 -13.86
C LEU A 106 -11.29 -8.46 -12.75
N VAL A 107 -11.73 -9.69 -13.07
CA VAL A 107 -11.82 -10.79 -12.11
C VAL A 107 -10.44 -11.21 -11.61
N ILE A 108 -9.45 -11.38 -12.51
CA ILE A 108 -8.07 -11.69 -12.14
C ILE A 108 -7.50 -10.56 -11.27
N PHE A 109 -7.72 -9.30 -11.62
CA PHE A 109 -7.27 -8.15 -10.87
C PHE A 109 -7.95 -8.07 -9.48
N LEU A 110 -9.25 -8.34 -9.38
CA LEU A 110 -9.99 -8.38 -8.13
C LEU A 110 -9.40 -9.43 -7.16
N ILE A 111 -9.21 -10.66 -7.65
CA ILE A 111 -8.61 -11.76 -6.87
C ILE A 111 -7.18 -11.40 -6.45
N GLY A 112 -6.38 -10.86 -7.36
CA GLY A 112 -5.03 -10.42 -7.09
C GLY A 112 -4.98 -9.33 -6.02
N SER A 113 -5.84 -8.31 -6.12
CA SER A 113 -5.92 -7.19 -5.17
C SER A 113 -6.34 -7.66 -3.78
N MET A 114 -7.35 -8.51 -3.67
CA MET A 114 -7.77 -9.07 -2.39
C MET A 114 -6.66 -9.94 -1.77
N SER A 115 -5.99 -10.75 -2.59
CA SER A 115 -4.90 -11.62 -2.13
C SER A 115 -3.66 -10.83 -1.72
N TYR A 116 -3.35 -9.74 -2.43
CA TYR A 116 -2.29 -8.82 -2.05
C TYR A 116 -2.56 -8.20 -0.67
N GLU A 117 -3.74 -7.64 -0.44
CA GLU A 117 -4.08 -7.00 0.83
C GLU A 117 -4.10 -8.02 1.98
N ALA A 118 -4.61 -9.24 1.75
CA ALA A 118 -4.58 -10.30 2.74
C ALA A 118 -3.16 -10.73 3.09
N SER A 119 -2.32 -10.95 2.09
CA SER A 119 -0.92 -11.30 2.30
C SER A 119 -0.15 -10.17 2.99
N ASN A 120 -0.38 -8.91 2.60
CA ASN A 120 0.26 -7.74 3.20
C ASN A 120 -0.14 -7.56 4.67
N GLY A 121 -1.41 -7.77 5.03
CA GLY A 121 -1.86 -7.75 6.42
C GLY A 121 -1.19 -8.83 7.28
N LEU A 122 -1.10 -10.06 6.78
CA LEU A 122 -0.43 -11.17 7.46
C LEU A 122 1.10 -11.00 7.50
N TYR A 123 1.69 -10.44 6.46
CA TYR A 123 3.09 -10.03 6.43
C TYR A 123 3.37 -9.00 7.53
N ASN A 124 2.56 -7.95 7.65
CA ASN A 124 2.70 -6.95 8.69
C ASN A 124 2.56 -7.56 10.09
N ALA A 125 1.69 -8.56 10.28
CA ALA A 125 1.55 -9.32 11.54
C ALA A 125 2.80 -10.15 11.89
N SER A 126 3.71 -10.38 10.95
CA SER A 126 4.96 -11.10 11.17
C SER A 126 6.10 -10.22 11.69
N LEU A 127 5.94 -8.92 11.76
CA LEU A 127 6.99 -7.96 12.13
C LEU A 127 7.68 -8.34 13.45
N LYS A 128 6.93 -8.60 14.53
CA LYS A 128 7.48 -9.00 15.83
C LYS A 128 8.26 -10.31 15.79
N SER A 129 7.88 -11.23 14.91
CA SER A 129 8.57 -12.53 14.76
C SER A 129 9.89 -12.39 13.99
N CYS A 130 10.03 -11.36 13.17
CA CYS A 130 11.17 -11.12 12.29
C CYS A 130 12.16 -10.09 12.85
N SER A 131 11.66 -9.07 13.57
CA SER A 131 12.46 -8.02 14.20
C SER A 131 12.28 -8.08 15.72
N THR A 132 13.20 -8.70 16.43
CA THR A 132 13.09 -8.96 17.88
C THR A 132 13.71 -7.86 18.74
N SER A 133 14.64 -7.07 18.22
CA SER A 133 15.39 -6.08 18.99
C SER A 133 14.94 -4.63 18.80
N ASN A 134 14.45 -4.29 17.62
CA ASN A 134 13.98 -2.93 17.29
C ASN A 134 12.94 -3.00 16.18
N LEU A 135 11.67 -2.84 16.54
CA LEU A 135 10.56 -2.91 15.58
C LEU A 135 10.56 -1.72 14.60
N THR A 136 10.90 -0.52 15.09
CA THR A 136 10.98 0.70 14.26
C THR A 136 12.02 0.54 13.16
N PHE A 137 13.20 0.04 13.53
CA PHE A 137 14.26 -0.27 12.57
C PHE A 137 13.82 -1.35 11.56
N GLY A 138 13.25 -2.45 12.06
CA GLY A 138 12.79 -3.55 11.20
C GLY A 138 11.69 -3.11 10.22
N SER A 139 10.75 -2.32 10.70
CA SER A 139 9.68 -1.74 9.87
C SER A 139 10.23 -0.74 8.86
N GLY A 140 11.14 0.15 9.28
CA GLY A 140 11.76 1.15 8.42
C GLY A 140 12.56 0.52 7.28
N ILE A 141 13.39 -0.49 7.58
CA ILE A 141 14.14 -1.23 6.55
C ILE A 141 13.17 -1.94 5.57
N GLY A 142 12.12 -2.60 6.06
CA GLY A 142 11.14 -3.25 5.20
C GLY A 142 10.53 -2.26 4.20
N PHE A 143 9.88 -1.20 4.70
CA PHE A 143 9.27 -0.19 3.83
C PHE A 143 10.27 0.49 2.87
N GLY A 144 11.45 0.87 3.37
CA GLY A 144 12.50 1.47 2.53
C GLY A 144 12.96 0.54 1.41
N SER A 145 13.14 -0.76 1.73
CA SER A 145 13.49 -1.77 0.72
C SER A 145 12.36 -1.98 -0.30
N GLY A 146 11.09 -1.92 0.13
CA GLY A 146 9.93 -1.98 -0.76
C GLY A 146 9.91 -0.83 -1.78
N TYR A 147 10.10 0.40 -1.32
CA TYR A 147 10.21 1.57 -2.21
C TYR A 147 11.33 1.40 -3.25
N LEU A 148 12.54 1.00 -2.81
CA LEU A 148 13.67 0.80 -3.73
C LEU A 148 13.42 -0.38 -4.68
N GLY A 149 12.88 -1.50 -4.18
CA GLY A 149 12.59 -2.67 -4.98
C GLY A 149 11.61 -2.37 -6.12
N GLY A 150 10.54 -1.63 -5.81
CA GLY A 150 9.58 -1.20 -6.82
C GLY A 150 10.18 -0.27 -7.87
N VAL A 151 11.03 0.70 -7.47
CA VAL A 151 11.73 1.59 -8.41
C VAL A 151 12.71 0.80 -9.27
N ILE A 152 13.52 -0.08 -8.69
CA ILE A 152 14.54 -0.85 -9.42
C ILE A 152 13.87 -1.68 -10.53
N ILE A 153 12.85 -2.47 -10.19
CA ILE A 153 12.20 -3.30 -11.21
C ILE A 153 11.46 -2.44 -12.25
N LEU A 154 10.83 -1.34 -11.86
CA LEU A 154 10.17 -0.43 -12.80
C LEU A 154 11.17 0.13 -13.80
N VAL A 155 12.33 0.63 -13.34
CA VAL A 155 13.38 1.17 -14.21
C VAL A 155 13.94 0.09 -15.13
N ILE A 156 14.19 -1.12 -14.61
CA ILE A 156 14.61 -2.25 -15.44
C ILE A 156 13.62 -2.51 -16.56
N LEU A 157 12.32 -2.65 -16.24
CA LEU A 157 11.29 -2.94 -17.24
C LEU A 157 11.15 -1.83 -18.28
N LEU A 158 11.19 -0.57 -17.85
CA LEU A 158 11.13 0.57 -18.75
C LEU A 158 12.31 0.56 -19.73
N GLN A 159 13.53 0.35 -19.27
CA GLN A 159 14.72 0.42 -20.10
C GLN A 159 14.96 -0.83 -20.98
N THR A 160 14.45 -1.99 -20.56
CA THR A 160 14.76 -3.24 -21.27
C THR A 160 13.64 -3.76 -22.16
N ILE A 161 12.37 -3.44 -21.85
CA ILE A 161 11.22 -4.04 -22.54
C ILE A 161 10.28 -3.00 -23.12
N ILE A 162 9.99 -1.90 -22.39
CA ILE A 162 8.87 -1.02 -22.71
C ILE A 162 9.28 0.13 -23.65
N LEU A 163 10.39 0.82 -23.35
CA LEU A 163 10.81 2.00 -24.11
C LEU A 163 11.64 1.70 -25.36
N PRO A 164 12.51 0.66 -25.40
CA PRO A 164 13.31 0.40 -26.59
C PRO A 164 12.45 -0.04 -27.78
N GLU A 165 12.70 0.50 -28.97
CA GLU A 165 12.10 0.03 -30.21
C GLU A 165 12.34 -1.46 -30.44
N ARG A 166 13.52 -1.94 -30.06
CA ARG A 166 13.88 -3.36 -30.01
C ARG A 166 14.18 -3.75 -28.58
N ASN A 167 13.22 -4.43 -27.92
CA ASN A 167 13.38 -4.85 -26.54
C ASN A 167 14.50 -5.90 -26.41
N LEU A 168 15.16 -5.91 -25.22
CA LEU A 168 16.34 -6.74 -24.95
C LEU A 168 16.12 -8.25 -25.18
N LEU A 169 14.89 -8.73 -25.00
CA LEU A 169 14.51 -10.14 -25.12
C LEU A 169 13.95 -10.50 -26.49
N ASN A 170 13.93 -9.55 -27.45
CA ASN A 170 13.31 -9.70 -28.78
C ASN A 170 11.87 -10.24 -28.73
N ILE A 171 11.10 -9.88 -27.74
CA ILE A 171 9.69 -10.28 -27.61
C ILE A 171 8.87 -9.53 -28.68
N PRO A 172 8.00 -10.21 -29.43
CA PRO A 172 7.17 -9.57 -30.43
C PRO A 172 6.31 -8.44 -29.86
N THR A 173 6.17 -7.36 -30.61
CA THR A 173 5.23 -6.27 -30.27
C THR A 173 3.81 -6.57 -30.71
N GLU A 174 3.62 -7.54 -31.58
CA GLU A 174 2.33 -8.02 -32.05
C GLU A 174 1.45 -8.48 -30.88
N GLY A 175 0.18 -8.10 -30.88
CA GLY A 175 -0.74 -8.37 -29.78
C GLY A 175 -0.25 -7.89 -28.42
N GLN A 176 0.61 -6.86 -28.39
CA GLN A 176 1.20 -6.31 -27.16
C GLN A 176 1.93 -7.35 -26.30
N ALA A 177 2.53 -8.38 -26.92
CA ALA A 177 3.15 -9.48 -26.21
C ALA A 177 4.26 -9.02 -25.25
N HIS A 178 5.06 -8.00 -25.63
CA HIS A 178 6.10 -7.42 -24.78
C HIS A 178 5.51 -6.82 -23.49
N LEU A 179 4.34 -6.12 -23.55
CA LEU A 179 3.68 -5.56 -22.35
C LEU A 179 3.07 -6.66 -21.49
N ARG A 180 2.53 -7.72 -22.08
CA ARG A 180 1.99 -8.87 -21.35
C ARG A 180 3.09 -9.66 -20.67
N PHE A 181 4.28 -9.80 -21.29
CA PHE A 181 5.41 -10.52 -20.72
C PHE A 181 5.95 -9.84 -19.45
N VAL A 182 5.79 -8.53 -19.32
CA VAL A 182 6.12 -7.81 -18.09
C VAL A 182 5.49 -8.46 -16.87
N HIS A 183 4.25 -8.96 -16.97
CA HIS A 183 3.56 -9.59 -15.85
C HIS A 183 4.22 -10.89 -15.39
N ILE A 184 4.82 -11.65 -16.31
CA ILE A 184 5.62 -12.86 -15.97
C ILE A 184 6.86 -12.43 -15.17
N ILE A 185 7.54 -11.36 -15.58
CA ILE A 185 8.72 -10.86 -14.85
C ILE A 185 8.32 -10.35 -13.46
N LEU A 186 7.21 -9.61 -13.33
CA LEU A 186 6.70 -9.13 -12.04
C LEU A 186 6.32 -10.30 -11.11
N ALA A 187 5.68 -11.33 -11.65
CA ALA A 187 5.34 -12.54 -10.90
C ALA A 187 6.61 -13.27 -10.40
N LEU A 188 7.62 -13.42 -11.26
CA LEU A 188 8.90 -14.02 -10.90
C LEU A 188 9.66 -13.17 -9.87
N TRP A 189 9.64 -11.84 -10.01
CA TRP A 189 10.23 -10.93 -9.02
C TRP A 189 9.58 -11.13 -7.66
N PHE A 190 8.25 -11.09 -7.58
CA PHE A 190 7.55 -11.29 -6.31
C PHE A 190 7.82 -12.69 -5.75
N LEU A 191 7.81 -13.73 -6.57
CA LEU A 191 8.13 -15.10 -6.16
C LEU A 191 9.52 -15.18 -5.52
N ILE A 192 10.57 -14.74 -6.24
CA ILE A 192 11.95 -14.85 -5.79
C ILE A 192 12.17 -14.13 -4.46
N PHE A 193 11.69 -12.89 -4.34
CA PHE A 193 11.87 -12.09 -3.13
C PHE A 193 10.96 -12.52 -1.96
N SER A 194 9.88 -13.25 -2.21
CA SER A 194 9.03 -13.79 -1.14
C SER A 194 9.56 -15.07 -0.51
N ILE A 195 10.32 -15.90 -1.25
CA ILE A 195 10.84 -17.19 -0.79
C ILE A 195 11.52 -17.11 0.59
N PRO A 196 12.45 -16.17 0.87
CA PRO A 196 13.14 -16.15 2.14
C PRO A 196 12.21 -16.04 3.35
N LEU A 197 11.19 -15.19 3.29
CA LEU A 197 10.24 -15.03 4.38
C LEU A 197 9.35 -16.27 4.52
N LEU A 198 8.82 -16.78 3.41
CA LEU A 198 7.85 -17.87 3.40
C LEU A 198 8.44 -19.21 3.86
N PHE A 199 9.73 -19.43 3.66
CA PHE A 199 10.36 -20.72 3.96
C PHE A 199 11.37 -20.68 5.10
N LEU A 200 12.05 -19.56 5.36
CA LEU A 200 13.07 -19.44 6.40
C LEU A 200 12.56 -18.91 7.73
N CYS A 201 11.40 -18.24 7.76
CA CYS A 201 10.84 -17.68 8.99
C CYS A 201 9.79 -18.60 9.59
N LYS A 202 9.88 -18.79 10.92
CA LYS A 202 8.84 -19.47 11.72
C LYS A 202 8.11 -18.40 12.52
N PHE A 203 6.78 -18.39 12.42
CA PHE A 203 5.94 -17.52 13.22
C PHE A 203 5.45 -18.31 14.43
N ASN A 204 5.81 -17.85 15.63
CA ASN A 204 5.41 -18.53 16.85
C ASN A 204 3.93 -18.26 17.11
N ASN A 205 3.08 -19.16 16.67
CA ASN A 205 1.67 -19.26 17.04
C ASN A 205 1.52 -20.47 17.97
N THR A 206 1.75 -20.28 19.25
CA THR A 206 1.82 -21.43 20.20
C THR A 206 0.50 -21.73 20.89
N ASN A 207 -0.47 -20.83 20.89
CA ASN A 207 -1.74 -21.04 21.59
C ASN A 207 -2.93 -20.77 20.68
N SER A 208 -3.79 -21.75 20.51
CA SER A 208 -5.14 -21.57 19.97
C SER A 208 -5.95 -20.67 20.91
N GLU A 209 -6.32 -19.49 20.45
CA GLU A 209 -7.24 -18.63 21.19
C GLU A 209 -8.62 -19.30 21.36
N PRO A 210 -9.34 -18.99 22.47
CA PRO A 210 -10.73 -19.41 22.62
C PRO A 210 -11.56 -18.97 21.40
N LYS A 211 -12.48 -19.83 20.95
CA LYS A 211 -13.39 -19.57 19.82
C LYS A 211 -14.39 -18.45 20.15
N THR A 212 -13.91 -17.21 20.27
CA THR A 212 -14.76 -16.04 20.48
C THR A 212 -15.26 -15.54 19.12
N LYS A 213 -16.52 -15.13 19.01
CA LYS A 213 -17.10 -14.54 17.79
C LYS A 213 -16.29 -13.31 17.36
N VAL A 214 -15.97 -13.18 16.08
CA VAL A 214 -15.18 -12.06 15.53
C VAL A 214 -15.82 -10.71 15.89
N ALA A 215 -17.14 -10.59 15.81
CA ALA A 215 -17.86 -9.35 16.19
C ALA A 215 -17.59 -8.95 17.64
N THR A 216 -17.53 -9.92 18.58
CA THR A 216 -17.20 -9.65 19.98
C THR A 216 -15.75 -9.21 20.14
N LYS A 217 -14.81 -9.83 19.40
CA LYS A 217 -13.41 -9.40 19.37
C LYS A 217 -13.28 -7.97 18.86
N ILE A 218 -13.95 -7.62 17.76
CA ILE A 218 -13.99 -6.26 17.21
C ILE A 218 -14.50 -5.27 18.26
N LYS A 219 -15.67 -5.58 18.87
CA LYS A 219 -16.26 -4.72 19.91
C LYS A 219 -15.26 -4.49 21.04
N ASN A 220 -14.68 -5.55 21.60
CA ASN A 220 -13.74 -5.44 22.73
C ASN A 220 -12.45 -4.71 22.37
N LEU A 221 -11.94 -4.87 21.14
CA LEU A 221 -10.75 -4.15 20.67
C LEU A 221 -11.01 -2.65 20.55
N ILE A 222 -12.19 -2.27 20.07
CA ILE A 222 -12.54 -0.85 19.82
C ILE A 222 -13.13 -0.21 21.08
N TRP A 223 -14.02 -0.92 21.78
CA TRP A 223 -14.83 -0.38 22.86
C TRP A 223 -14.88 -1.31 24.07
N ASN A 224 -14.35 -0.86 25.19
CA ASN A 224 -14.43 -1.55 26.48
C ASN A 224 -14.65 -0.49 27.59
N LYS A 225 -15.90 -0.28 28.01
CA LYS A 225 -16.31 0.82 28.92
C LYS A 225 -15.88 2.22 28.44
N GLY A 226 -15.74 2.39 27.11
CA GLY A 226 -15.25 3.57 26.41
C GLY A 226 -14.34 3.18 25.24
N LEU A 227 -13.96 4.16 24.44
CA LEU A 227 -13.06 3.95 23.30
C LEU A 227 -11.67 3.52 23.80
N THR A 228 -11.26 2.31 23.41
CA THR A 228 -9.95 1.75 23.80
C THR A 228 -8.81 2.53 23.16
N ASN A 229 -7.60 2.32 23.65
CA ASN A 229 -6.41 2.93 23.07
C ASN A 229 -6.14 2.45 21.63
N THR A 230 -6.32 1.15 21.38
CA THR A 230 -6.25 0.57 20.03
C THR A 230 -7.36 1.12 19.12
N GLY A 231 -8.58 1.25 19.65
CA GLY A 231 -9.68 1.88 18.91
C GLY A 231 -9.37 3.32 18.49
N ARG A 232 -8.81 4.15 19.40
CA ARG A 232 -8.37 5.51 19.09
C ARG A 232 -7.32 5.54 17.98
N PHE A 233 -6.34 4.65 18.05
CA PHE A 233 -5.32 4.54 17.00
C PHE A 233 -5.92 4.13 15.66
N LEU A 234 -6.81 3.14 15.62
CA LEU A 234 -7.46 2.69 14.40
C LEU A 234 -8.32 3.78 13.75
N PHE A 235 -9.06 4.58 14.55
CA PHE A 235 -9.81 5.73 14.04
C PHE A 235 -8.90 6.86 13.56
N ALA A 236 -7.82 7.17 14.30
CA ALA A 236 -6.83 8.14 13.84
C ALA A 236 -6.25 7.70 12.48
N ARG A 237 -5.86 6.41 12.40
CA ARG A 237 -5.32 5.83 11.17
C ARG A 237 -6.30 5.86 10.01
N MET A 238 -7.56 5.56 10.23
CA MET A 238 -8.61 5.63 9.22
C MET A 238 -8.63 7.01 8.56
N LEU A 239 -8.65 8.08 9.35
CA LEU A 239 -8.70 9.44 8.84
C LEU A 239 -7.44 9.85 8.09
N TYR A 240 -6.25 9.67 8.68
CA TYR A 240 -5.05 10.08 7.95
C TYR A 240 -4.72 9.17 6.76
N ALA A 241 -5.14 7.90 6.79
CA ALA A 241 -4.99 7.02 5.63
C ALA A 241 -5.87 7.48 4.47
N ASP A 242 -7.13 7.90 4.73
CA ASP A 242 -8.01 8.48 3.71
C ASP A 242 -7.43 9.78 3.15
N GLY A 243 -6.84 10.64 4.01
CA GLY A 243 -6.11 11.82 3.57
C GLY A 243 -4.93 11.48 2.66
N LEU A 244 -4.15 10.44 2.99
CA LEU A 244 -3.06 9.95 2.14
C LEU A 244 -3.57 9.36 0.81
N VAL A 245 -4.73 8.70 0.80
CA VAL A 245 -5.32 8.18 -0.45
C VAL A 245 -5.64 9.32 -1.41
N ILE A 246 -6.22 10.43 -0.93
CA ILE A 246 -6.46 11.63 -1.77
C ILE A 246 -5.15 12.14 -2.35
N VAL A 247 -4.10 12.25 -1.54
CA VAL A 247 -2.79 12.73 -2.00
C VAL A 247 -2.20 11.79 -3.05
N THR A 248 -2.14 10.49 -2.77
CA THR A 248 -1.48 9.52 -3.66
C THR A 248 -2.23 9.31 -4.98
N THR A 249 -3.56 9.34 -4.96
CA THR A 249 -4.37 9.20 -6.19
C THR A 249 -4.51 10.52 -6.95
N GLY A 250 -4.51 11.64 -6.25
CA GLY A 250 -4.74 12.97 -6.83
C GLY A 250 -3.47 13.68 -7.33
N ILE A 251 -2.29 13.34 -6.81
CA ILE A 251 -1.06 14.10 -7.08
C ILE A 251 -0.67 14.11 -8.56
N GLY A 252 -0.81 12.97 -9.25
CA GLY A 252 -0.52 12.88 -10.68
C GLY A 252 -1.49 13.72 -11.53
N ILE A 253 -2.79 13.64 -11.20
CA ILE A 253 -3.84 14.42 -11.86
C ILE A 253 -3.60 15.91 -11.62
N PHE A 254 -3.31 16.32 -10.40
CA PHE A 254 -3.01 17.72 -10.07
C PHE A 254 -1.78 18.23 -10.81
N GLY A 255 -0.71 17.43 -10.88
CA GLY A 255 0.51 17.78 -11.61
C GLY A 255 0.28 18.02 -13.11
N THR A 256 -0.53 17.17 -13.75
CA THR A 256 -0.82 17.32 -15.18
C THR A 256 -1.83 18.44 -15.46
N SER A 257 -2.94 18.49 -14.72
CA SER A 257 -4.06 19.38 -15.05
C SER A 257 -3.97 20.77 -14.44
N VAL A 258 -3.26 20.97 -13.31
CA VAL A 258 -3.12 22.28 -12.64
C VAL A 258 -1.76 22.91 -12.89
N ILE A 259 -0.71 22.08 -12.86
CA ILE A 259 0.68 22.55 -13.01
C ILE A 259 1.15 22.47 -14.49
N GLY A 260 0.51 21.62 -15.31
CA GLY A 260 0.84 21.45 -16.72
C GLY A 260 2.05 20.55 -16.98
N LEU A 261 2.37 19.64 -16.03
CA LEU A 261 3.47 18.68 -16.20
C LEU A 261 3.15 17.65 -17.28
N SER A 262 4.15 17.28 -18.05
CA SER A 262 4.09 16.14 -18.95
C SER A 262 4.07 14.82 -18.17
N ILE A 263 3.56 13.75 -18.80
CA ILE A 263 3.58 12.40 -18.21
C ILE A 263 5.02 11.96 -17.87
N LYS A 264 6.00 12.34 -18.70
CA LYS A 264 7.43 12.04 -18.48
C LYS A 264 7.95 12.68 -17.19
N GLU A 265 7.61 13.95 -16.95
CA GLU A 265 7.99 14.66 -15.72
C GLU A 265 7.32 14.06 -14.48
N ILE A 266 6.04 13.68 -14.58
CA ILE A 266 5.33 12.98 -13.49
C ILE A 266 6.00 11.64 -13.15
N LEU A 267 6.38 10.85 -14.16
CA LEU A 267 7.06 9.56 -13.93
C LEU A 267 8.43 9.76 -13.28
N LEU A 268 9.20 10.74 -13.73
CA LEU A 268 10.49 11.06 -13.12
C LEU A 268 10.33 11.55 -11.68
N ALA A 269 9.36 12.43 -11.42
CA ALA A 269 9.02 12.88 -10.07
C ALA A 269 8.61 11.72 -9.18
N ALA A 270 7.82 10.76 -9.68
CA ALA A 270 7.43 9.57 -8.92
C ALA A 270 8.61 8.68 -8.56
N ILE A 271 9.58 8.47 -9.46
CA ILE A 271 10.81 7.73 -9.18
C ILE A 271 11.60 8.42 -8.07
N LEU A 272 11.85 9.73 -8.19
CA LEU A 272 12.58 10.51 -7.19
C LEU A 272 11.84 10.52 -5.85
N ALA A 273 10.52 10.65 -5.85
CA ALA A 273 9.69 10.59 -4.65
C ALA A 273 9.80 9.24 -3.94
N ASN A 274 9.77 8.12 -4.66
CA ASN A 274 9.94 6.80 -4.05
C ASN A 274 11.35 6.59 -3.46
N ILE A 275 12.40 7.09 -4.12
CA ILE A 275 13.76 7.09 -3.57
C ILE A 275 13.81 7.92 -2.27
N SER A 276 13.19 9.09 -2.27
CA SER A 276 13.09 9.96 -1.10
C SER A 276 12.35 9.27 0.06
N GLY A 277 11.25 8.57 -0.24
CA GLY A 277 10.50 7.77 0.73
C GLY A 277 11.33 6.64 1.34
N ALA A 278 12.14 5.97 0.53
CA ALA A 278 13.08 4.95 1.02
C ALA A 278 14.10 5.55 2.00
N ILE A 279 14.71 6.68 1.63
CA ILE A 279 15.67 7.41 2.49
C ILE A 279 14.98 7.80 3.81
N GLY A 280 13.75 8.35 3.75
CA GLY A 280 12.97 8.68 4.92
C GLY A 280 12.77 7.47 5.84
N CYS A 281 12.33 6.33 5.30
CA CYS A 281 12.12 5.10 6.07
C CYS A 281 13.40 4.60 6.75
N TYR A 282 14.54 4.64 6.07
CA TYR A 282 15.83 4.21 6.63
C TYR A 282 16.29 5.16 7.74
N LEU A 283 16.27 6.47 7.49
CA LEU A 283 16.71 7.46 8.48
C LEU A 283 15.85 7.40 9.74
N TYR A 284 14.54 7.39 9.61
CA TYR A 284 13.65 7.27 10.78
C TYR A 284 13.82 5.95 11.52
N GLY A 285 13.97 4.84 10.79
CA GLY A 285 14.21 3.52 11.38
C GLY A 285 15.51 3.44 12.19
N ILE A 286 16.56 4.15 11.75
CA ILE A 286 17.87 4.14 12.40
C ILE A 286 17.93 5.12 13.60
N PHE A 287 17.45 6.36 13.41
CA PHE A 287 17.70 7.44 14.35
C PHE A 287 16.59 7.68 15.37
N PHE A 288 15.35 7.23 15.08
CA PHE A 288 14.20 7.49 15.94
C PHE A 288 13.69 6.20 16.58
N LYS A 289 13.24 6.31 17.84
CA LYS A 289 12.73 5.16 18.62
C LYS A 289 11.26 5.30 19.01
N ASN A 290 10.70 6.52 18.96
CA ASN A 290 9.34 6.79 19.41
C ASN A 290 8.37 6.87 18.22
N ASP A 291 7.70 5.76 17.91
CA ASP A 291 6.82 5.66 16.75
C ASP A 291 5.62 6.60 16.80
N LYS A 292 5.07 6.88 18.00
CA LYS A 292 4.01 7.89 18.14
C LYS A 292 4.49 9.28 17.73
N LYS A 293 5.68 9.69 18.19
CA LYS A 293 6.25 10.98 17.81
C LYS A 293 6.56 11.02 16.30
N ILE A 294 7.08 9.94 15.76
CA ILE A 294 7.31 9.82 14.29
C ILE A 294 5.99 10.07 13.55
N ILE A 295 4.91 9.40 13.92
CA ILE A 295 3.58 9.59 13.29
C ILE A 295 3.14 11.05 13.41
N LEU A 296 3.21 11.65 14.59
CA LEU A 296 2.76 13.03 14.81
C LEU A 296 3.57 14.05 14.02
N TYR A 297 4.91 13.96 14.05
CA TYR A 297 5.75 14.87 13.28
C TYR A 297 5.54 14.72 11.78
N ASN A 298 5.47 13.48 11.28
CA ASN A 298 5.26 13.27 9.85
C ASN A 298 3.88 13.73 9.39
N LEU A 299 2.82 13.57 10.20
CA LEU A 299 1.50 14.13 9.90
C LEU A 299 1.57 15.67 9.82
N LEU A 300 2.24 16.32 10.77
CA LEU A 300 2.39 17.78 10.76
C LEU A 300 3.14 18.26 9.52
N PHE A 301 4.27 17.63 9.18
CA PHE A 301 5.01 17.96 7.97
C PHE A 301 4.21 17.69 6.69
N LEU A 302 3.48 16.59 6.62
CA LEU A 302 2.62 16.29 5.48
C LEU A 302 1.50 17.32 5.30
N ILE A 303 0.89 17.80 6.39
CA ILE A 303 -0.11 18.87 6.33
C ILE A 303 0.49 20.12 5.67
N VAL A 304 1.69 20.53 6.09
CA VAL A 304 2.39 21.70 5.51
C VAL A 304 2.75 21.46 4.05
N VAL A 305 3.26 20.27 3.72
CA VAL A 305 3.64 19.92 2.34
C VAL A 305 2.41 19.89 1.42
N VAL A 306 1.31 19.29 1.86
CA VAL A 306 0.07 19.24 1.07
C VAL A 306 -0.52 20.64 0.89
N ALA A 307 -0.47 21.49 1.91
CA ALA A 307 -0.85 22.89 1.77
C ALA A 307 0.03 23.61 0.73
N GLY A 308 1.35 23.41 0.78
CA GLY A 308 2.27 23.92 -0.23
C GLY A 308 1.98 23.43 -1.63
N ILE A 309 1.70 22.14 -1.82
CA ILE A 309 1.30 21.56 -3.11
C ILE A 309 0.01 22.23 -3.62
N SER A 310 -1.00 22.38 -2.74
CA SER A 310 -2.30 22.97 -3.12
C SER A 310 -2.20 24.40 -3.65
N ILE A 311 -1.19 25.16 -3.20
CA ILE A 311 -0.96 26.55 -3.65
C ILE A 311 0.19 26.68 -4.67
N SER A 312 0.89 25.59 -5.01
CA SER A 312 2.03 25.62 -5.93
C SER A 312 1.61 26.13 -7.32
N GLN A 313 2.51 26.87 -7.97
CA GLN A 313 2.27 27.49 -9.27
C GLN A 313 3.29 27.03 -10.33
N THR A 314 4.44 26.51 -9.90
CA THR A 314 5.52 26.13 -10.81
C THR A 314 5.82 24.62 -10.71
N PRO A 315 6.28 24.00 -11.82
CA PRO A 315 6.74 22.62 -11.84
C PRO A 315 7.77 22.29 -10.74
N LEU A 316 8.74 23.16 -10.53
CA LEU A 316 9.80 22.97 -9.54
C LEU A 316 9.24 22.92 -8.11
N GLN A 317 8.33 23.85 -7.75
CA GLN A 317 7.69 23.86 -6.44
C GLN A 317 6.90 22.56 -6.21
N PHE A 318 6.09 22.16 -7.19
CA PHE A 318 5.28 20.95 -7.11
C PHE A 318 6.14 19.69 -6.96
N ILE A 319 7.13 19.49 -7.83
CA ILE A 319 8.00 18.30 -7.83
C ILE A 319 8.79 18.23 -6.51
N SER A 320 9.38 19.34 -6.06
CA SER A 320 10.14 19.38 -4.81
C SER A 320 9.27 19.03 -3.61
N LEU A 321 8.06 19.58 -3.52
CA LEU A 321 7.12 19.28 -2.44
C LEU A 321 6.61 17.83 -2.51
N ALA A 322 6.37 17.27 -3.69
CA ALA A 322 5.99 15.87 -3.86
C ALA A 322 7.09 14.90 -3.36
N ILE A 323 8.35 15.19 -3.68
CA ILE A 323 9.51 14.44 -3.21
C ILE A 323 9.62 14.52 -1.69
N ILE A 324 9.52 15.72 -1.11
CA ILE A 324 9.53 15.95 0.34
C ILE A 324 8.34 15.25 1.02
N GLY A 325 7.15 15.30 0.43
CA GLY A 325 5.97 14.64 0.97
C GLY A 325 6.14 13.13 1.10
N THR A 326 6.76 12.50 0.11
CA THR A 326 7.00 11.05 0.15
C THR A 326 8.06 10.69 1.19
N PHE A 327 9.07 11.54 1.42
CA PHE A 327 10.03 11.39 2.52
C PHE A 327 9.35 11.23 3.88
N PHE A 328 8.26 11.96 4.14
CA PHE A 328 7.51 11.89 5.40
C PHE A 328 6.42 10.82 5.40
N SER A 329 5.83 10.49 4.25
CA SER A 329 4.75 9.51 4.17
C SER A 329 5.23 8.07 4.41
N GLY A 330 6.43 7.72 3.99
CA GLY A 330 7.04 6.41 4.23
C GLY A 330 7.19 6.08 5.71
N PRO A 331 7.90 6.90 6.50
CA PRO A 331 8.02 6.71 7.94
C PRO A 331 6.69 6.75 8.69
N LEU A 332 5.72 7.56 8.26
CA LEU A 332 4.37 7.57 8.82
C LEU A 332 3.72 6.18 8.74
N GLN A 333 3.77 5.54 7.57
CA GLN A 333 3.19 4.20 7.38
C GLN A 333 3.99 3.12 8.10
N SER A 334 5.31 3.19 8.06
CA SER A 334 6.24 2.29 8.73
C SER A 334 6.02 2.30 10.25
N SER A 335 5.94 3.48 10.89
CA SER A 335 5.70 3.61 12.33
C SER A 335 4.25 3.26 12.71
N SER A 336 3.27 3.49 11.83
CA SER A 336 1.90 3.04 12.05
C SER A 336 1.81 1.52 12.20
N ARG A 337 2.60 0.78 11.40
CA ARG A 337 2.74 -0.68 11.52
C ARG A 337 3.33 -1.07 12.88
N VAL A 338 4.34 -0.38 13.36
CA VAL A 338 4.96 -0.65 14.66
C VAL A 338 4.01 -0.37 15.82
N VAL A 339 3.31 0.78 15.78
CA VAL A 339 2.29 1.11 16.81
C VAL A 339 1.22 0.02 16.87
N MET A 340 0.71 -0.44 15.72
CA MET A 340 -0.28 -1.53 15.70
C MET A 340 0.29 -2.84 16.28
N ALA A 341 1.52 -3.19 15.90
CA ALA A 341 2.19 -4.37 16.44
C ALA A 341 2.29 -4.31 17.96
N ASN A 342 2.67 -3.17 18.53
CA ASN A 342 2.81 -2.99 19.98
C ASN A 342 1.46 -2.92 20.73
N LEU A 343 0.43 -2.35 20.10
CA LEU A 343 -0.92 -2.33 20.68
C LEU A 343 -1.63 -3.67 20.65
N THR A 344 -1.09 -4.65 19.91
CA THR A 344 -1.70 -5.96 19.74
C THR A 344 -0.88 -7.03 20.45
N PRO A 345 -1.51 -7.89 21.29
CA PRO A 345 -0.86 -9.06 21.90
C PRO A 345 -0.29 -10.02 20.84
N ASP A 346 0.76 -10.75 21.19
CA ASP A 346 1.49 -11.60 20.24
C ASP A 346 0.64 -12.76 19.68
N ASN A 347 -0.30 -13.27 20.47
CA ASN A 347 -1.23 -14.33 20.07
C ASN A 347 -2.34 -13.85 19.12
N THR A 348 -2.61 -12.53 19.04
CA THR A 348 -3.68 -11.93 18.23
C THR A 348 -3.17 -10.98 17.14
N GLN A 349 -1.91 -11.06 16.76
CA GLN A 349 -1.33 -10.19 15.73
C GLN A 349 -2.05 -10.28 14.38
N GLY A 350 -2.51 -11.48 13.98
CA GLY A 350 -3.29 -11.66 12.76
C GLY A 350 -4.60 -10.88 12.80
N PHE A 351 -5.38 -11.00 13.89
CA PHE A 351 -6.61 -10.23 14.08
C PHE A 351 -6.33 -8.73 14.16
N GLY A 352 -5.30 -8.32 14.92
CA GLY A 352 -4.90 -6.91 15.04
C GLY A 352 -4.59 -6.29 13.68
N PHE A 353 -3.78 -6.95 12.87
CA PHE A 353 -3.47 -6.46 11.52
C PHE A 353 -4.63 -6.61 10.54
N GLY A 354 -5.56 -7.54 10.78
CA GLY A 354 -6.86 -7.56 10.11
C GLY A 354 -7.65 -6.28 10.37
N MET A 355 -7.72 -5.81 11.62
CA MET A 355 -8.33 -4.54 11.99
C MET A 355 -7.55 -3.32 11.45
N PHE A 356 -6.23 -3.42 11.39
CA PHE A 356 -5.38 -2.41 10.77
C PHE A 356 -5.68 -2.25 9.26
N THR A 357 -5.81 -3.35 8.53
CA THR A 357 -6.22 -3.32 7.11
C THR A 357 -7.64 -2.76 6.96
N LEU A 358 -8.58 -3.20 7.80
CA LEU A 358 -9.94 -2.66 7.81
C LEU A 358 -9.93 -1.14 7.97
N SER A 359 -9.21 -0.60 8.97
CA SER A 359 -9.18 0.85 9.23
C SER A 359 -8.59 1.68 8.08
N GLY A 360 -7.74 1.10 7.23
CA GLY A 360 -7.16 1.81 6.09
C GLY A 360 -7.89 1.62 4.76
N LYS A 361 -8.94 0.76 4.73
CA LYS A 361 -9.64 0.43 3.48
C LYS A 361 -11.14 0.67 3.54
N ILE A 362 -11.77 0.57 4.71
CA ILE A 362 -13.23 0.64 4.83
C ILE A 362 -13.80 1.97 4.36
N THR A 363 -13.07 3.05 4.51
CA THR A 363 -13.45 4.41 4.11
C THR A 363 -12.59 4.98 2.98
N ALA A 364 -11.67 4.18 2.43
CA ALA A 364 -10.69 4.66 1.44
C ALA A 364 -11.30 5.25 0.15
N PHE A 365 -12.58 4.99 -0.11
CA PHE A 365 -13.34 5.61 -1.20
C PHE A 365 -13.99 6.95 -0.81
N VAL A 366 -14.22 7.21 0.49
CA VAL A 366 -14.94 8.40 0.97
C VAL A 366 -14.11 9.66 0.74
N GLY A 367 -12.84 9.62 1.09
CA GLY A 367 -11.91 10.74 0.88
C GLY A 367 -11.86 11.19 -0.59
N PRO A 368 -11.53 10.32 -1.56
CA PRO A 368 -11.52 10.66 -2.98
C PRO A 368 -12.86 11.14 -3.53
N ILE A 369 -14.00 10.58 -3.08
CA ILE A 369 -15.33 11.03 -3.50
C ILE A 369 -15.58 12.48 -3.04
N LEU A 370 -15.30 12.79 -1.78
CA LEU A 370 -15.47 14.15 -1.24
C LEU A 370 -14.49 15.13 -1.90
N ALA A 371 -13.25 14.74 -2.10
CA ALA A 371 -12.27 15.55 -2.83
C ALA A 371 -12.70 15.79 -4.29
N GLY A 372 -13.22 14.78 -4.98
CA GLY A 372 -13.77 14.91 -6.33
C GLY A 372 -14.98 15.85 -6.39
N LEU A 373 -15.88 15.74 -5.42
CA LEU A 373 -17.05 16.65 -5.30
C LEU A 373 -16.59 18.10 -5.10
N LEU A 374 -15.64 18.34 -4.18
CA LEU A 374 -15.09 19.68 -3.95
C LEU A 374 -14.31 20.19 -5.16
N THR A 375 -13.64 19.32 -5.91
CA THR A 375 -13.01 19.67 -7.19
C THR A 375 -14.05 20.16 -8.19
N PHE A 376 -15.17 19.46 -8.32
CA PHE A 376 -16.26 19.81 -9.23
C PHE A 376 -16.97 21.11 -8.84
N LEU A 377 -17.27 21.28 -7.54
CA LEU A 377 -18.03 22.43 -7.05
C LEU A 377 -17.22 23.71 -6.91
N ILE A 378 -15.92 23.61 -6.63
CA ILE A 378 -15.08 24.79 -6.30
C ILE A 378 -13.83 24.84 -7.18
N SER A 379 -12.87 23.94 -6.97
CA SER A 379 -11.66 23.84 -7.77
C SER A 379 -10.83 22.61 -7.40
N GLN A 380 -9.93 22.20 -8.31
CA GLN A 380 -9.04 21.08 -8.08
C GLN A 380 -8.05 21.33 -6.91
N ARG A 381 -7.68 22.59 -6.66
CA ARG A 381 -6.84 22.98 -5.51
C ARG A 381 -7.57 22.74 -4.18
N VAL A 382 -8.84 23.05 -4.11
CA VAL A 382 -9.68 22.83 -2.92
C VAL A 382 -9.95 21.34 -2.72
N GLY A 383 -10.28 20.60 -3.77
CA GLY A 383 -10.48 19.16 -3.70
C GLY A 383 -9.23 18.40 -3.20
N PHE A 384 -8.06 18.71 -3.75
CA PHE A 384 -6.79 18.14 -3.29
C PHE A 384 -6.47 18.58 -1.84
N GLY A 385 -6.67 19.86 -1.52
CA GLY A 385 -6.48 20.45 -0.18
C GLY A 385 -7.40 19.86 0.90
N PHE A 386 -8.52 19.22 0.54
CA PHE A 386 -9.40 18.55 1.51
C PHE A 386 -8.68 17.44 2.29
N SER A 387 -7.64 16.84 1.72
CA SER A 387 -6.79 15.88 2.44
C SER A 387 -6.18 16.44 3.72
N ILE A 388 -5.93 17.77 3.79
CA ILE A 388 -5.43 18.46 4.99
C ILE A 388 -6.39 18.27 6.17
N VAL A 389 -7.69 18.37 5.92
CA VAL A 389 -8.73 18.21 6.95
C VAL A 389 -8.65 16.80 7.56
N LEU A 390 -8.54 15.78 6.72
CA LEU A 390 -8.45 14.39 7.17
C LEU A 390 -7.14 14.11 7.92
N LEU A 391 -6.02 14.65 7.44
CA LEU A 391 -4.73 14.55 8.12
C LEU A 391 -4.75 15.25 9.48
N LEU A 392 -5.36 16.44 9.59
CA LEU A 392 -5.53 17.17 10.85
C LEU A 392 -6.41 16.41 11.85
N LEU A 393 -7.56 15.88 11.41
CA LEU A 393 -8.42 15.07 12.27
C LEU A 393 -7.70 13.82 12.76
N GLY A 394 -6.96 13.14 11.88
CA GLY A 394 -6.10 12.02 12.23
C GLY A 394 -5.02 12.39 13.24
N PHE A 395 -4.36 13.55 13.07
CA PHE A 395 -3.37 14.09 13.98
C PHE A 395 -3.95 14.33 15.39
N PHE A 396 -5.08 15.02 15.50
CA PHE A 396 -5.70 15.30 16.80
C PHE A 396 -6.15 14.02 17.52
N LEU A 397 -6.65 13.02 16.81
CA LEU A 397 -6.97 11.73 17.42
C LEU A 397 -5.69 10.98 17.83
N MET A 398 -4.62 11.05 17.06
CA MET A 398 -3.35 10.38 17.37
C MET A 398 -2.68 10.96 18.62
N ILE A 399 -2.84 12.26 18.92
CA ILE A 399 -2.37 12.85 20.18
C ILE A 399 -2.96 12.13 21.39
N LYS A 400 -4.25 11.73 21.31
CA LYS A 400 -4.99 11.07 22.41
C LYS A 400 -4.66 9.60 22.57
N VAL A 401 -3.86 9.00 21.69
CA VAL A 401 -3.40 7.62 21.81
C VAL A 401 -2.33 7.53 22.89
N ASN A 402 -2.57 6.76 23.95
CA ASN A 402 -1.55 6.47 24.95
C ASN A 402 -0.64 5.36 24.41
N TYR A 403 0.57 5.72 24.07
CA TYR A 403 1.58 4.81 23.56
C TYR A 403 2.83 4.96 24.41
N LYS A 404 3.25 3.86 25.06
CA LYS A 404 4.54 3.75 25.70
C LYS A 404 5.41 2.92 24.78
N ASP A 405 6.57 3.44 24.43
CA ASP A 405 7.60 2.68 23.73
C ASP A 405 8.04 1.54 24.65
N THR A 406 8.05 0.33 24.12
CA THR A 406 8.57 -0.87 24.80
C THR A 406 10.01 -1.11 24.43
#